data_a2807c0b3204a5f9e7dd47baebf2293e
#
_entry.id   a2807c0b3204a5f9e7dd47baebf2293e
#
_cell.length_a   1.000
_cell.length_b   1.000
_cell.length_c   1.000
_cell.angle_alpha   90.00
_cell.angle_beta   90.00
_cell.angle_gamma   90.00
#
_symmetry.space_group_name_H-M   'P 1'
#
loop_
_entity.id
_entity.type
_entity.pdbx_description
1 polymer ?
#
loop_
_entity_poly.entity_id
_entity_poly.type
_entity_poly.pdbx_seq_one_letter_code
_entity_poly.pdbx_strand_id
1 'polypeptide(L)'
;MSKTTVFFHLYNDFSGSPTVLHNVVKQRIIRGDNVEIVTSDTHGVLSDLCSMPNVKYHTYPYSFSKNKIFTFARYCFAQLYTFFFAFKYIFKSDVEFYINTILPIAPALAGRLMGKKVIYHYHENAFVKSTFYRFLCYCMQHFATEIICVSHYQASFLKRKNGVRVVYNSLSKEFLSKLNPNPEEAFRRKKVLMISSLKEYKGVVQFIQIATALSEFGFILVINDNSDNIQSFLQKHQLILSSNITVFPRQEDVAHFYNSASLVLNLSDKNLFIETFGLTALEAMSAALPVIVPTVGGIAEFVDDGVNGYKIDVQNIDKIVDTIKYLLYDKEKYLLLAENAMKISEKINNINQ
;
A
#
# COMPACT_ATOMS: atom_id res chain seq x y z
N MET A 1 -4.70 26.16 21.25
CA MET A 1 -3.35 25.54 21.32
C MET A 1 -3.22 24.52 20.20
N SER A 2 -2.11 24.49 19.49
CA SER A 2 -1.87 23.50 18.42
C SER A 2 -1.75 22.10 19.05
N LYS A 3 -2.53 21.16 18.57
CA LYS A 3 -2.51 19.78 19.03
C LYS A 3 -1.20 19.10 18.61
N THR A 4 -0.66 18.23 19.46
CA THR A 4 0.52 17.43 19.10
C THR A 4 0.06 16.03 18.72
N THR A 5 0.39 15.59 17.51
CA THR A 5 0.19 14.22 17.07
C THR A 5 1.54 13.50 17.02
N VAL A 6 1.66 12.41 17.78
CA VAL A 6 2.84 11.54 17.80
C VAL A 6 2.57 10.31 16.99
N PHE A 7 3.29 10.15 15.88
CA PHE A 7 3.16 9.04 14.95
C PHE A 7 4.16 7.95 15.30
N PHE A 8 3.67 6.73 15.51
CA PHE A 8 4.49 5.56 15.75
C PHE A 8 4.40 4.61 14.57
N HIS A 9 5.54 4.29 13.95
CA HIS A 9 5.67 3.34 12.86
C HIS A 9 6.88 2.44 13.08
N LEU A 10 6.74 1.12 12.94
CA LEU A 10 7.81 0.20 13.33
C LEU A 10 9.01 0.26 12.39
N TYR A 11 8.78 0.24 11.07
CA TYR A 11 9.82 0.06 10.08
C TYR A 11 9.63 0.98 8.87
N ASN A 12 10.54 1.95 8.71
CA ASN A 12 10.51 2.88 7.60
C ASN A 12 11.15 2.23 6.36
N ASP A 13 10.34 1.96 5.35
CA ASP A 13 10.74 1.44 4.05
C ASP A 13 9.96 2.12 2.90
N PHE A 14 10.07 1.59 1.68
CA PHE A 14 9.36 2.10 0.49
C PHE A 14 8.10 1.27 0.18
N SER A 15 7.37 0.83 1.20
CA SER A 15 6.11 0.10 1.04
C SER A 15 4.88 1.00 1.16
N GLY A 16 3.68 0.43 0.95
CA GLY A 16 2.43 1.20 0.94
C GLY A 16 2.07 1.85 2.28
N SER A 17 2.30 1.18 3.42
CA SER A 17 1.90 1.74 4.72
C SER A 17 2.70 2.96 5.17
N PRO A 18 4.05 3.05 4.98
CA PRO A 18 4.77 4.31 5.18
C PRO A 18 4.36 5.40 4.19
N THR A 19 4.05 5.05 2.93
CA THR A 19 3.57 6.02 1.93
C THR A 19 2.25 6.67 2.35
N VAL A 20 1.31 5.88 2.84
CA VAL A 20 0.05 6.40 3.37
C VAL A 20 0.29 7.26 4.61
N LEU A 21 1.14 6.81 5.54
CA LEU A 21 1.50 7.59 6.73
C LEU A 21 2.12 8.93 6.36
N HIS A 22 3.03 8.96 5.40
CA HIS A 22 3.67 10.18 4.91
C HIS A 22 2.62 11.21 4.45
N ASN A 23 1.61 10.78 3.69
CA ASN A 23 0.52 11.65 3.25
C ASN A 23 -0.31 12.17 4.43
N VAL A 24 -0.62 11.32 5.41
CA VAL A 24 -1.34 11.72 6.63
C VAL A 24 -0.55 12.75 7.43
N VAL A 25 0.76 12.54 7.58
CA VAL A 25 1.65 13.48 8.27
C VAL A 25 1.68 14.83 7.57
N LYS A 26 1.85 14.87 6.24
CA LYS A 26 1.81 16.12 5.47
C LYS A 26 0.48 16.86 5.63
N GLN A 27 -0.65 16.17 5.64
CA GLN A 27 -1.95 16.78 5.90
C GLN A 27 -2.04 17.38 7.31
N ARG A 28 -1.48 16.74 8.33
CA ARG A 28 -1.45 17.27 9.70
C ARG A 28 -0.58 18.52 9.82
N ILE A 29 0.55 18.54 9.13
CA ILE A 29 1.43 19.72 9.08
C ILE A 29 0.69 20.91 8.42
N ILE A 30 -0.01 20.67 7.31
CA ILE A 30 -0.80 21.71 6.61
C ILE A 30 -1.91 22.27 7.51
N ARG A 31 -2.51 21.45 8.38
CA ARG A 31 -3.51 21.88 9.37
C ARG A 31 -2.94 22.66 10.55
N GLY A 32 -1.62 22.77 10.66
CA GLY A 32 -0.94 23.47 11.75
C GLY A 32 -0.74 22.64 13.02
N ASP A 33 -0.89 21.31 12.95
CA ASP A 33 -0.58 20.42 14.07
C ASP A 33 0.93 20.34 14.32
N ASN A 34 1.33 20.19 15.58
CA ASN A 34 2.69 19.79 15.92
C ASN A 34 2.84 18.29 15.65
N VAL A 35 3.87 17.91 14.92
CA VAL A 35 4.10 16.52 14.51
C VAL A 35 5.37 15.98 15.13
N GLU A 36 5.27 14.79 15.74
CA GLU A 36 6.43 14.00 16.16
C GLU A 36 6.32 12.61 15.52
N ILE A 37 7.43 12.13 14.91
CA ILE A 37 7.51 10.82 14.25
C ILE A 37 8.51 9.95 15.03
N VAL A 38 8.12 8.72 15.32
CA VAL A 38 8.93 7.73 16.01
C VAL A 38 8.95 6.46 15.17
N THR A 39 10.10 6.15 14.56
CA THR A 39 10.24 5.04 13.63
C THR A 39 11.65 4.45 13.64
N SER A 40 11.92 3.41 12.82
CA SER A 40 13.27 2.88 12.65
C SER A 40 14.23 3.87 12.01
N ASP A 41 15.53 3.67 12.24
CA ASP A 41 16.64 4.43 11.65
C ASP A 41 16.91 4.06 10.17
N THR A 42 16.09 3.20 9.60
CA THR A 42 16.21 2.77 8.20
C THR A 42 15.76 3.87 7.23
N HIS A 43 16.39 3.90 6.06
CA HIS A 43 15.99 4.80 4.99
C HIS A 43 14.71 4.31 4.30
N GLY A 44 13.73 5.20 4.16
CA GLY A 44 12.44 4.91 3.54
C GLY A 44 11.64 6.17 3.27
N VAL A 45 10.37 6.03 2.92
CA VAL A 45 9.47 7.13 2.51
C VAL A 45 9.36 8.25 3.56
N LEU A 46 9.48 7.91 4.86
CA LEU A 46 9.35 8.91 5.92
C LEU A 46 10.62 9.74 6.14
N SER A 47 11.74 9.40 5.48
CA SER A 47 13.04 10.03 5.75
C SER A 47 13.10 11.51 5.34
N ASP A 48 12.35 11.94 4.32
CA ASP A 48 12.28 13.33 3.88
C ASP A 48 11.59 14.24 4.91
N LEU A 49 10.73 13.67 5.75
CA LEU A 49 10.02 14.41 6.80
C LEU A 49 10.95 14.91 7.91
N CYS A 50 12.15 14.35 8.05
CA CYS A 50 13.09 14.76 9.10
C CYS A 50 13.62 16.19 8.90
N SER A 51 13.61 16.69 7.67
CA SER A 51 14.06 18.06 7.32
C SER A 51 12.95 19.11 7.34
N MET A 52 11.69 18.67 7.58
CA MET A 52 10.55 19.58 7.56
C MET A 52 10.48 20.44 8.81
N PRO A 53 10.20 21.76 8.69
CA PRO A 53 9.96 22.61 9.84
C PRO A 53 8.73 22.08 10.63
N ASN A 54 8.78 22.15 11.95
CA ASN A 54 7.74 21.68 12.88
C ASN A 54 7.55 20.17 12.97
N VAL A 55 8.46 19.36 12.40
CA VAL A 55 8.51 17.91 12.59
C VAL A 55 9.66 17.55 13.53
N LYS A 56 9.35 16.84 14.61
CA LYS A 56 10.36 16.18 15.43
C LYS A 56 10.47 14.72 15.01
N TYR A 57 11.64 14.31 14.59
CA TYR A 57 11.89 12.98 14.07
C TYR A 57 12.79 12.19 15.04
N HIS A 58 12.31 11.06 15.52
CA HIS A 58 12.98 10.20 16.49
C HIS A 58 13.15 8.80 15.90
N THR A 59 14.34 8.25 16.03
CA THR A 59 14.65 6.92 15.49
C THR A 59 15.13 5.95 16.56
N TYR A 60 14.98 4.67 16.27
CA TYR A 60 15.53 3.56 17.02
C TYR A 60 16.08 2.48 16.07
N PRO A 61 17.11 1.71 16.48
CA PRO A 61 17.66 0.66 15.63
C PRO A 61 16.67 -0.50 15.49
N TYR A 62 16.16 -0.68 14.25
CA TYR A 62 15.34 -1.82 13.89
C TYR A 62 15.58 -2.20 12.42
N SER A 63 15.92 -3.45 12.18
CA SER A 63 16.02 -4.03 10.83
C SER A 63 15.68 -5.51 10.83
N PHE A 64 15.25 -6.02 9.70
CA PHE A 64 15.05 -7.45 9.53
C PHE A 64 16.38 -8.21 9.48
N SER A 65 16.41 -9.41 10.05
CA SER A 65 17.53 -10.35 9.99
C SER A 65 17.07 -11.66 9.36
N LYS A 66 18.01 -12.38 8.70
CA LYS A 66 17.75 -13.75 8.24
C LYS A 66 17.38 -14.67 9.41
N ASN A 67 17.92 -14.40 10.60
CA ASN A 67 17.55 -15.12 11.83
C ASN A 67 16.31 -14.48 12.48
N LYS A 68 15.23 -15.24 12.57
CA LYS A 68 13.95 -14.80 13.15
C LYS A 68 14.06 -14.40 14.63
N ILE A 69 14.97 -15.03 15.40
CA ILE A 69 15.19 -14.72 16.83
C ILE A 69 15.73 -13.29 16.96
N PHE A 70 16.73 -12.92 16.15
CA PHE A 70 17.28 -11.56 16.19
C PHE A 70 16.24 -10.52 15.73
N THR A 71 15.44 -10.83 14.72
CA THR A 71 14.33 -9.94 14.32
C THR A 71 13.34 -9.75 15.46
N PHE A 72 12.98 -10.83 16.17
CA PHE A 72 12.09 -10.75 17.31
C PHE A 72 12.69 -9.97 18.49
N ALA A 73 13.97 -10.18 18.81
CA ALA A 73 14.66 -9.43 19.86
C ALA A 73 14.69 -7.91 19.56
N ARG A 74 14.97 -7.53 18.30
CA ARG A 74 14.92 -6.13 17.86
C ARG A 74 13.49 -5.58 17.93
N TYR A 75 12.49 -6.39 17.60
CA TYR A 75 11.09 -6.01 17.77
C TYR A 75 10.76 -5.72 19.23
N CYS A 76 11.15 -6.60 20.16
CA CYS A 76 10.97 -6.38 21.60
C CYS A 76 11.68 -5.10 22.08
N PHE A 77 12.90 -4.86 21.61
CA PHE A 77 13.63 -3.62 21.91
C PHE A 77 12.86 -2.38 21.43
N ALA A 78 12.38 -2.38 20.19
CA ALA A 78 11.59 -1.29 19.64
C ALA A 78 10.28 -1.05 20.43
N GLN A 79 9.62 -2.13 20.91
CA GLN A 79 8.46 -2.01 21.77
C GLN A 79 8.81 -1.37 23.12
N LEU A 80 9.88 -1.79 23.78
CA LEU A 80 10.33 -1.20 25.05
C LEU A 80 10.73 0.27 24.86
N TYR A 81 11.51 0.58 23.83
CA TYR A 81 11.90 1.96 23.51
C TYR A 81 10.67 2.85 23.33
N THR A 82 9.73 2.46 22.47
CA THR A 82 8.54 3.27 22.17
C THR A 82 7.58 3.35 23.34
N PHE A 83 7.51 2.33 24.20
CA PHE A 83 6.76 2.36 25.45
C PHE A 83 7.27 3.47 26.39
N PHE A 84 8.56 3.45 26.71
CA PHE A 84 9.16 4.45 27.60
C PHE A 84 9.18 5.84 26.97
N PHE A 85 9.44 5.93 25.69
CA PHE A 85 9.36 7.19 24.94
C PHE A 85 7.97 7.85 25.09
N ALA A 86 6.91 7.07 25.05
CA ALA A 86 5.56 7.57 25.15
C ALA A 86 5.28 8.26 26.49
N PHE A 87 5.94 7.84 27.59
CA PHE A 87 5.72 8.43 28.93
C PHE A 87 6.17 9.88 29.05
N LYS A 88 7.00 10.41 28.15
CA LYS A 88 7.34 11.85 28.14
C LYS A 88 6.10 12.75 27.98
N TYR A 89 4.98 12.18 27.56
CA TYR A 89 3.72 12.91 27.36
C TYR A 89 2.73 12.74 28.50
N ILE A 90 3.09 12.11 29.61
CA ILE A 90 2.15 11.78 30.69
C ILE A 90 1.41 13.01 31.22
N PHE A 91 2.10 14.14 31.37
CA PHE A 91 1.53 15.40 31.89
C PHE A 91 1.05 16.37 30.79
N LYS A 92 1.07 15.97 29.50
CA LYS A 92 0.62 16.80 28.38
C LYS A 92 -0.80 16.44 27.99
N SER A 93 -1.77 17.35 28.07
CA SER A 93 -3.18 17.10 27.77
C SER A 93 -3.45 17.01 26.26
N ASP A 94 -2.84 17.90 25.46
CA ASP A 94 -3.16 18.10 24.04
C ASP A 94 -2.31 17.21 23.13
N VAL A 95 -2.21 15.90 23.47
CA VAL A 95 -1.42 14.92 22.71
C VAL A 95 -2.28 13.73 22.34
N GLU A 96 -2.21 13.33 21.07
CA GLU A 96 -2.76 12.06 20.60
C GLU A 96 -1.66 11.18 20.00
N PHE A 97 -1.85 9.88 20.11
CA PHE A 97 -0.96 8.87 19.53
C PHE A 97 -1.60 8.28 18.28
N TYR A 98 -0.86 8.35 17.18
CA TYR A 98 -1.24 7.77 15.91
C TYR A 98 -0.35 6.57 15.61
N ILE A 99 -0.93 5.39 15.66
CA ILE A 99 -0.24 4.11 15.49
C ILE A 99 -0.45 3.63 14.06
N ASN A 100 0.60 3.65 13.27
CA ASN A 100 0.54 3.16 11.89
C ASN A 100 0.89 1.67 11.86
N THR A 101 0.02 0.86 11.30
CA THR A 101 0.04 -0.62 11.37
C THR A 101 -0.30 -1.19 12.76
N ILE A 102 -0.47 -2.51 12.88
CA ILE A 102 -0.72 -3.15 14.20
C ILE A 102 0.55 -3.49 14.97
N LEU A 103 1.72 -3.31 14.34
CA LEU A 103 2.98 -3.74 14.91
C LEU A 103 3.45 -2.90 16.11
N PRO A 104 3.34 -1.56 16.15
CA PRO A 104 3.72 -0.77 17.32
C PRO A 104 2.64 -0.84 18.41
N ILE A 105 2.63 -1.93 19.20
CA ILE A 105 1.63 -2.15 20.24
C ILE A 105 1.95 -1.42 21.56
N ALA A 106 3.24 -1.31 21.91
CA ALA A 106 3.65 -0.79 23.20
C ALA A 106 3.33 0.71 23.40
N PRO A 107 3.51 1.60 22.40
CA PRO A 107 3.09 2.99 22.56
C PRO A 107 1.56 3.14 22.65
N ALA A 108 0.79 2.22 22.05
CA ALA A 108 -0.66 2.21 22.21
C ALA A 108 -1.08 1.84 23.63
N LEU A 109 -0.44 0.82 24.21
CA LEU A 109 -0.65 0.46 25.62
C LEU A 109 -0.29 1.63 26.54
N ALA A 110 0.88 2.26 26.34
CA ALA A 110 1.28 3.43 27.13
C ALA A 110 0.26 4.58 27.01
N GLY A 111 -0.20 4.87 25.79
CA GLY A 111 -1.23 5.87 25.55
C GLY A 111 -2.53 5.56 26.28
N ARG A 112 -2.97 4.31 26.26
CA ARG A 112 -4.17 3.86 26.97
C ARG A 112 -4.05 4.01 28.49
N LEU A 113 -2.89 3.65 29.06
CA LEU A 113 -2.60 3.79 30.49
C LEU A 113 -2.59 5.26 30.94
N MET A 114 -2.14 6.17 30.07
CA MET A 114 -2.11 7.61 30.33
C MET A 114 -3.41 8.34 29.96
N GLY A 115 -4.47 7.65 29.54
CA GLY A 115 -5.73 8.25 29.11
C GLY A 115 -5.64 9.09 27.83
N LYS A 116 -4.61 8.87 26.99
CA LYS A 116 -4.45 9.58 25.72
C LYS A 116 -5.39 9.03 24.65
N LYS A 117 -5.75 9.88 23.67
CA LYS A 117 -6.40 9.40 22.45
C LYS A 117 -5.40 8.56 21.65
N VAL A 118 -5.76 7.30 21.37
CA VAL A 118 -4.97 6.35 20.58
C VAL A 118 -5.72 6.04 19.30
N ILE A 119 -5.17 6.47 18.18
CA ILE A 119 -5.71 6.21 16.84
C ILE A 119 -4.85 5.14 16.19
N TYR A 120 -5.45 4.05 15.76
CA TYR A 120 -4.78 3.07 14.93
C TYR A 120 -5.15 3.27 13.45
N HIS A 121 -4.15 3.29 12.58
CA HIS A 121 -4.32 3.15 11.15
C HIS A 121 -3.95 1.73 10.75
N TYR A 122 -4.96 0.93 10.50
CA TYR A 122 -4.85 -0.51 10.32
C TYR A 122 -4.68 -0.82 8.83
N HIS A 123 -3.54 -1.38 8.46
CA HIS A 123 -3.17 -1.67 7.07
C HIS A 123 -3.11 -3.16 6.74
N GLU A 124 -2.90 -4.02 7.74
CA GLU A 124 -2.71 -5.44 7.55
C GLU A 124 -4.03 -6.21 7.58
N ASN A 125 -4.04 -7.40 6.99
CA ASN A 125 -5.06 -8.41 7.28
C ASN A 125 -4.52 -9.41 8.31
N ALA A 126 -4.74 -9.13 9.59
CA ALA A 126 -4.24 -9.94 10.68
C ALA A 126 -4.81 -11.36 10.70
N PHE A 127 -5.99 -11.57 10.13
CA PHE A 127 -6.68 -12.85 10.20
C PHE A 127 -6.12 -13.87 9.20
N VAL A 128 -5.48 -13.41 8.14
CA VAL A 128 -4.83 -14.26 7.13
C VAL A 128 -3.37 -14.55 7.45
N LYS A 129 -2.69 -13.65 8.20
CA LYS A 129 -1.24 -13.76 8.41
C LYS A 129 -0.83 -14.86 9.39
N SER A 130 -1.05 -14.67 10.70
CA SER A 130 -0.60 -15.61 11.73
C SER A 130 -1.31 -15.39 13.07
N THR A 131 -1.16 -16.35 14.00
CA THR A 131 -1.68 -16.23 15.37
C THR A 131 -1.12 -14.99 16.09
N PHE A 132 0.15 -14.66 15.86
CA PHE A 132 0.76 -13.44 16.41
C PHE A 132 0.05 -12.17 15.91
N TYR A 133 -0.23 -12.06 14.62
CA TYR A 133 -0.97 -10.92 14.07
C TYR A 133 -2.41 -10.87 14.59
N ARG A 134 -3.07 -12.01 14.81
CA ARG A 134 -4.39 -12.07 15.46
C ARG A 134 -4.36 -11.53 16.89
N PHE A 135 -3.31 -11.89 17.65
CA PHE A 135 -3.10 -11.35 18.99
C PHE A 135 -2.88 -9.84 18.97
N LEU A 136 -2.04 -9.32 18.07
CA LEU A 136 -1.85 -7.87 17.91
C LEU A 136 -3.14 -7.15 17.53
N CYS A 137 -3.96 -7.74 16.65
CA CYS A 137 -5.26 -7.20 16.27
C CYS A 137 -6.24 -7.19 17.46
N TYR A 138 -6.21 -8.19 18.31
CA TYR A 138 -6.97 -8.20 19.56
C TYR A 138 -6.54 -7.04 20.46
N CYS A 139 -5.25 -6.86 20.67
CA CYS A 139 -4.71 -5.75 21.48
C CYS A 139 -5.05 -4.38 20.89
N MET A 140 -4.93 -4.20 19.57
CA MET A 140 -5.35 -2.98 18.88
C MET A 140 -6.81 -2.64 19.21
N GLN A 141 -7.72 -3.61 19.11
CA GLN A 141 -9.14 -3.39 19.39
C GLN A 141 -9.43 -2.97 20.85
N HIS A 142 -8.54 -3.33 21.79
CA HIS A 142 -8.68 -2.96 23.21
C HIS A 142 -8.01 -1.62 23.55
N PHE A 143 -6.85 -1.33 22.95
CA PHE A 143 -6.09 -0.13 23.29
C PHE A 143 -6.51 1.10 22.49
N ALA A 144 -7.02 0.91 21.29
CA ALA A 144 -7.45 2.00 20.43
C ALA A 144 -8.62 2.79 21.03
N THR A 145 -8.58 4.11 20.92
CA THR A 145 -9.77 4.96 21.03
C THR A 145 -10.53 4.93 19.71
N GLU A 146 -9.78 4.94 18.61
CA GLU A 146 -10.28 4.98 17.24
C GLU A 146 -9.47 4.04 16.36
N ILE A 147 -10.12 3.30 15.45
CA ILE A 147 -9.47 2.45 14.45
C ILE A 147 -9.90 2.93 13.07
N ILE A 148 -8.93 3.31 12.26
CA ILE A 148 -9.10 3.63 10.85
C ILE A 148 -8.74 2.38 10.06
N CYS A 149 -9.71 1.82 9.34
CA CYS A 149 -9.53 0.73 8.38
C CYS A 149 -9.43 1.31 6.97
N VAL A 150 -8.58 0.73 6.13
CA VAL A 150 -8.38 1.21 4.76
C VAL A 150 -9.42 0.69 3.76
N SER A 151 -10.31 -0.22 4.21
CA SER A 151 -11.39 -0.78 3.39
C SER A 151 -12.52 -1.36 4.26
N HIS A 152 -13.71 -1.49 3.71
CA HIS A 152 -14.83 -2.20 4.34
C HIS A 152 -14.51 -3.68 4.53
N TYR A 153 -13.84 -4.29 3.54
CA TYR A 153 -13.36 -5.66 3.63
C TYR A 153 -12.52 -5.87 4.89
N GLN A 154 -11.55 -4.99 5.14
CA GLN A 154 -10.71 -5.08 6.33
C GLN A 154 -11.51 -4.85 7.62
N ALA A 155 -12.40 -3.87 7.65
CA ALA A 155 -13.24 -3.56 8.80
C ALA A 155 -14.21 -4.70 9.15
N SER A 156 -14.62 -5.52 8.17
CA SER A 156 -15.56 -6.62 8.38
C SER A 156 -15.02 -7.69 9.33
N PHE A 157 -13.70 -7.87 9.40
CA PHE A 157 -13.05 -8.83 10.29
C PHE A 157 -12.92 -8.36 11.75
N LEU A 158 -13.14 -7.07 12.02
CA LEU A 158 -13.05 -6.56 13.39
C LEU A 158 -14.34 -6.89 14.15
N LYS A 159 -14.19 -7.44 15.37
CA LYS A 159 -15.32 -7.69 16.29
C LYS A 159 -15.88 -6.40 16.83
N ARG A 160 -15.00 -5.46 17.19
CA ARG A 160 -15.35 -4.13 17.65
C ARG A 160 -15.92 -3.31 16.50
N LYS A 161 -17.06 -2.62 16.75
CA LYS A 161 -17.66 -1.69 15.77
C LYS A 161 -17.57 -0.23 16.22
N ASN A 162 -17.66 0.01 17.54
CA ASN A 162 -17.58 1.37 18.10
C ASN A 162 -16.16 1.95 17.95
N GLY A 163 -16.08 3.17 17.38
CA GLY A 163 -14.81 3.84 17.12
C GLY A 163 -14.02 3.24 15.95
N VAL A 164 -14.66 2.43 15.10
CA VAL A 164 -14.11 1.94 13.83
C VAL A 164 -14.70 2.78 12.70
N ARG A 165 -13.85 3.32 11.85
CA ARG A 165 -14.27 3.99 10.61
C ARG A 165 -13.43 3.51 9.44
N VAL A 166 -14.03 3.52 8.27
CA VAL A 166 -13.34 3.22 7.02
C VAL A 166 -12.94 4.53 6.38
N VAL A 167 -11.66 4.63 6.04
CA VAL A 167 -11.09 5.76 5.30
C VAL A 167 -10.21 5.16 4.22
N TYR A 168 -10.65 5.24 2.99
CA TYR A 168 -9.85 4.78 1.86
C TYR A 168 -8.55 5.58 1.76
N ASN A 169 -7.46 4.92 1.36
CA ASN A 169 -6.24 5.64 1.07
C ASN A 169 -6.46 6.57 -0.12
N SER A 170 -5.81 7.73 -0.10
CA SER A 170 -5.78 8.68 -1.21
C SER A 170 -4.36 8.88 -1.71
N LEU A 171 -4.24 9.30 -2.94
CA LEU A 171 -2.96 9.64 -3.55
C LEU A 171 -2.56 11.07 -3.19
N SER A 172 -1.26 11.34 -3.16
CA SER A 172 -0.76 12.70 -2.93
C SER A 172 -1.06 13.60 -4.13
N LYS A 173 -1.29 14.89 -3.86
CA LYS A 173 -1.47 15.90 -4.94
C LYS A 173 -0.24 15.96 -5.86
N GLU A 174 0.95 15.76 -5.29
CA GLU A 174 2.19 15.72 -6.04
C GLU A 174 2.19 14.54 -7.03
N PHE A 175 1.80 13.34 -6.60
CA PHE A 175 1.70 12.19 -7.50
C PHE A 175 0.64 12.41 -8.57
N LEU A 176 -0.55 12.88 -8.20
CA LEU A 176 -1.64 13.15 -9.15
C LEU A 176 -1.25 14.19 -10.20
N SER A 177 -0.46 15.21 -9.83
CA SER A 177 0.00 16.24 -10.78
C SER A 177 1.00 15.73 -11.82
N LYS A 178 1.64 14.58 -11.60
CA LYS A 178 2.55 13.93 -12.54
C LYS A 178 1.84 13.01 -13.54
N LEU A 179 0.58 12.67 -13.27
CA LEU A 179 -0.22 11.86 -14.18
C LEU A 179 -0.72 12.70 -15.35
N ASN A 180 -0.76 12.07 -16.53
CA ASN A 180 -1.30 12.66 -17.75
C ASN A 180 -2.36 11.73 -18.34
N PRO A 181 -3.59 11.71 -17.78
CA PRO A 181 -4.65 10.82 -18.22
C PRO A 181 -5.06 11.12 -19.66
N ASN A 182 -4.82 10.18 -20.57
CA ASN A 182 -5.23 10.24 -21.97
C ASN A 182 -5.63 8.85 -22.45
N PRO A 183 -6.90 8.45 -22.31
CA PRO A 183 -7.38 7.11 -22.66
C PRO A 183 -7.14 6.73 -24.11
N GLU A 184 -7.28 7.68 -25.05
CA GLU A 184 -7.05 7.43 -26.49
C GLU A 184 -5.60 7.04 -26.77
N GLU A 185 -4.66 7.78 -26.21
CA GLU A 185 -3.24 7.50 -26.39
C GLU A 185 -2.85 6.24 -25.61
N ALA A 186 -3.35 6.06 -24.40
CA ALA A 186 -3.14 4.85 -23.60
C ALA A 186 -3.59 3.59 -24.38
N PHE A 187 -4.76 3.61 -25.01
CA PHE A 187 -5.21 2.50 -25.86
C PHE A 187 -4.23 2.15 -26.99
N ARG A 188 -3.63 3.16 -27.63
CA ARG A 188 -2.69 2.95 -28.76
C ARG A 188 -1.37 2.32 -28.33
N ARG A 189 -0.92 2.56 -27.08
CA ARG A 189 0.38 2.06 -26.59
C ARG A 189 0.47 0.55 -26.50
N LYS A 190 -0.66 -0.13 -26.24
CA LYS A 190 -0.74 -1.59 -26.12
C LYS A 190 0.26 -2.16 -25.11
N LYS A 191 0.42 -1.47 -23.95
CA LYS A 191 1.37 -1.84 -22.90
C LYS A 191 0.68 -2.20 -21.62
N VAL A 192 1.02 -3.35 -21.06
CA VAL A 192 0.51 -3.88 -19.80
C VAL A 192 1.55 -3.62 -18.69
N LEU A 193 1.14 -2.98 -17.59
CA LEU A 193 2.01 -2.63 -16.48
C LEU A 193 1.66 -3.45 -15.25
N MET A 194 2.68 -3.88 -14.52
CA MET A 194 2.56 -4.34 -13.13
C MET A 194 3.65 -3.69 -12.28
N ILE A 195 3.25 -3.09 -11.15
CA ILE A 195 4.16 -2.57 -10.12
C ILE A 195 3.96 -3.38 -8.86
N SER A 196 5.01 -4.01 -8.36
CA SER A 196 4.90 -4.99 -7.28
C SER A 196 6.14 -5.09 -6.42
N SER A 197 6.03 -5.66 -5.23
CA SER A 197 7.18 -6.15 -4.47
C SER A 197 7.59 -7.55 -4.94
N LEU A 198 8.85 -7.91 -4.73
CA LEU A 198 9.40 -9.21 -5.10
C LEU A 198 8.97 -10.30 -4.09
N LYS A 199 7.70 -10.67 -4.13
CA LYS A 199 7.10 -11.74 -3.31
C LYS A 199 6.35 -12.72 -4.20
N GLU A 200 6.50 -14.01 -3.94
CA GLU A 200 5.87 -15.08 -4.76
C GLU A 200 4.36 -14.87 -4.90
N TYR A 201 3.70 -14.47 -3.80
CA TYR A 201 2.25 -14.25 -3.79
C TYR A 201 1.78 -12.99 -4.55
N LYS A 202 2.70 -12.19 -5.07
CA LYS A 202 2.35 -10.98 -5.86
C LYS A 202 2.15 -11.25 -7.34
N GLY A 203 2.34 -12.50 -7.80
CA GLY A 203 2.05 -12.91 -9.17
C GLY A 203 3.11 -12.50 -10.21
N VAL A 204 4.35 -12.26 -9.79
CA VAL A 204 5.45 -11.92 -10.72
C VAL A 204 5.67 -13.03 -11.75
N VAL A 205 5.62 -14.29 -11.33
CA VAL A 205 5.74 -15.46 -12.22
C VAL A 205 4.62 -15.47 -13.25
N GLN A 206 3.38 -15.29 -12.79
CA GLN A 206 2.19 -15.27 -13.65
C GLN A 206 2.23 -14.11 -14.64
N PHE A 207 2.71 -12.94 -14.22
CA PHE A 207 2.88 -11.79 -15.12
C PHE A 207 3.83 -12.10 -16.27
N ILE A 208 4.95 -12.76 -15.99
CA ILE A 208 5.93 -13.17 -17.03
C ILE A 208 5.33 -14.23 -17.96
N GLN A 209 4.56 -15.19 -17.43
CA GLN A 209 3.84 -16.19 -18.24
C GLN A 209 2.83 -15.52 -19.18
N ILE A 210 2.04 -14.56 -18.67
CA ILE A 210 1.08 -13.80 -19.47
C ILE A 210 1.79 -13.00 -20.56
N ALA A 211 2.92 -12.36 -20.25
CA ALA A 211 3.73 -11.63 -21.22
C ALA A 211 4.23 -12.55 -22.35
N THR A 212 4.68 -13.74 -22.01
CA THR A 212 5.11 -14.74 -22.97
C THR A 212 3.98 -15.21 -23.90
N ALA A 213 2.76 -15.35 -23.36
CA ALA A 213 1.58 -15.75 -24.12
C ALA A 213 1.03 -14.65 -25.03
N LEU A 214 1.40 -13.38 -24.78
CA LEU A 214 0.89 -12.18 -25.48
C LEU A 214 2.03 -11.39 -26.13
N SER A 215 2.76 -12.03 -27.05
CA SER A 215 3.94 -11.44 -27.69
C SER A 215 3.66 -10.18 -28.52
N GLU A 216 2.40 -9.96 -28.93
CA GLU A 216 1.93 -8.80 -29.69
C GLU A 216 1.79 -7.52 -28.84
N PHE A 217 1.79 -7.62 -27.51
CA PHE A 217 1.71 -6.49 -26.60
C PHE A 217 3.02 -6.28 -25.84
N GLY A 218 3.28 -5.03 -25.44
CA GLY A 218 4.41 -4.71 -24.57
C GLY A 218 4.07 -4.92 -23.09
N PHE A 219 5.05 -5.37 -22.31
CA PHE A 219 4.89 -5.58 -20.87
C PHE A 219 5.95 -4.83 -20.08
N ILE A 220 5.54 -4.16 -19.02
CA ILE A 220 6.41 -3.43 -18.10
C ILE A 220 6.21 -3.99 -16.69
N LEU A 221 7.29 -4.47 -16.09
CA LEU A 221 7.31 -4.97 -14.72
C LEU A 221 8.24 -4.12 -13.88
N VAL A 222 7.69 -3.38 -12.92
CA VAL A 222 8.47 -2.60 -11.94
C VAL A 222 8.45 -3.33 -10.61
N ILE A 223 9.63 -3.70 -10.13
CA ILE A 223 9.77 -4.47 -8.89
C ILE A 223 10.42 -3.61 -7.82
N ASN A 224 9.74 -3.44 -6.69
CA ASN A 224 10.27 -2.71 -5.53
C ASN A 224 11.34 -3.54 -4.80
N ASP A 225 12.45 -3.82 -5.50
CA ASP A 225 13.64 -4.49 -4.99
C ASP A 225 14.86 -4.10 -5.84
N ASN A 226 16.06 -4.51 -5.44
CA ASN A 226 17.29 -4.28 -6.21
C ASN A 226 17.46 -5.30 -7.34
N SER A 227 18.34 -4.99 -8.29
CA SER A 227 18.60 -5.82 -9.46
C SER A 227 19.10 -7.22 -9.11
N ASP A 228 19.95 -7.37 -8.09
CA ASP A 228 20.53 -8.65 -7.71
C ASP A 228 19.48 -9.61 -7.18
N ASN A 229 18.56 -9.10 -6.34
CA ASN A 229 17.44 -9.88 -5.82
C ASN A 229 16.49 -10.30 -6.95
N ILE A 230 16.23 -9.41 -7.93
CA ILE A 230 15.40 -9.70 -9.09
C ILE A 230 16.04 -10.82 -9.92
N GLN A 231 17.34 -10.72 -10.22
CA GLN A 231 18.05 -11.76 -10.96
C GLN A 231 18.03 -13.11 -10.24
N SER A 232 18.28 -13.10 -8.92
CA SER A 232 18.21 -14.29 -8.07
C SER A 232 16.83 -14.92 -8.09
N PHE A 233 15.76 -14.10 -8.09
CA PHE A 233 14.38 -14.57 -8.18
C PHE A 233 14.11 -15.22 -9.55
N LEU A 234 14.49 -14.57 -10.64
CA LEU A 234 14.32 -15.09 -12.00
C LEU A 234 15.05 -16.45 -12.18
N GLN A 235 16.27 -16.55 -11.68
CA GLN A 235 17.06 -17.80 -11.70
C GLN A 235 16.40 -18.90 -10.86
N LYS A 236 15.99 -18.58 -9.62
CA LYS A 236 15.32 -19.53 -8.72
C LYS A 236 14.09 -20.17 -9.37
N HIS A 237 13.31 -19.36 -10.07
CA HIS A 237 12.06 -19.79 -10.73
C HIS A 237 12.25 -20.21 -12.18
N GLN A 238 13.49 -20.26 -12.70
CA GLN A 238 13.84 -20.63 -14.07
C GLN A 238 13.06 -19.82 -15.13
N LEU A 239 12.85 -18.51 -14.85
CA LEU A 239 12.06 -17.63 -15.71
C LEU A 239 12.93 -17.04 -16.82
N ILE A 240 12.47 -17.20 -18.05
CA ILE A 240 13.06 -16.59 -19.25
C ILE A 240 12.17 -15.42 -19.67
N LEU A 241 12.76 -14.24 -19.76
CA LEU A 241 12.04 -13.06 -20.21
C LEU A 241 11.91 -13.07 -21.75
N SER A 242 10.68 -12.96 -22.22
CA SER A 242 10.39 -12.76 -23.65
C SER A 242 10.78 -11.34 -24.10
N SER A 243 10.98 -11.13 -25.40
CA SER A 243 11.46 -9.84 -25.95
C SER A 243 10.51 -8.65 -25.75
N ASN A 244 9.24 -8.93 -25.43
CA ASN A 244 8.19 -7.94 -25.24
C ASN A 244 8.04 -7.47 -23.77
N ILE A 245 8.84 -8.00 -22.82
CA ILE A 245 8.81 -7.60 -21.41
C ILE A 245 10.08 -6.83 -21.03
N THR A 246 9.88 -5.70 -20.32
CA THR A 246 10.96 -4.92 -19.72
C THR A 246 10.78 -4.91 -18.20
N VAL A 247 11.84 -5.27 -17.47
CA VAL A 247 11.84 -5.32 -15.99
C VAL A 247 12.69 -4.19 -15.45
N PHE A 248 12.12 -3.44 -14.52
CA PHE A 248 12.78 -2.34 -13.82
C PHE A 248 12.92 -2.67 -12.33
N PRO A 249 14.09 -2.42 -11.72
CA PRO A 249 14.24 -2.45 -10.27
C PRO A 249 13.51 -1.26 -9.64
N ARG A 250 13.57 -1.14 -8.31
CA ARG A 250 12.95 -0.05 -7.54
C ARG A 250 13.13 1.31 -8.20
N GLN A 251 12.03 2.01 -8.32
CA GLN A 251 11.93 3.37 -8.83
C GLN A 251 11.35 4.29 -7.76
N GLU A 252 11.88 5.48 -7.61
CA GLU A 252 11.36 6.50 -6.70
C GLU A 252 10.10 7.18 -7.26
N ASP A 253 10.10 7.46 -8.55
CA ASP A 253 8.95 8.01 -9.27
C ASP A 253 8.39 6.97 -10.25
N VAL A 254 7.16 6.56 -9.99
CA VAL A 254 6.46 5.57 -10.81
C VAL A 254 5.39 6.16 -11.73
N ALA A 255 5.12 7.46 -11.66
CA ALA A 255 4.06 8.11 -12.43
C ALA A 255 4.24 7.95 -13.94
N HIS A 256 5.47 8.03 -14.44
CA HIS A 256 5.77 7.88 -15.85
C HIS A 256 5.46 6.46 -16.42
N PHE A 257 5.49 5.42 -15.56
CA PHE A 257 5.09 4.07 -15.99
C PHE A 257 3.58 4.00 -16.22
N TYR A 258 2.77 4.60 -15.34
CA TYR A 258 1.32 4.71 -15.55
C TYR A 258 1.03 5.53 -16.81
N ASN A 259 1.72 6.65 -17.01
CA ASN A 259 1.57 7.47 -18.20
C ASN A 259 1.97 6.74 -19.51
N SER A 260 2.78 5.68 -19.44
CA SER A 260 3.21 4.88 -20.59
C SER A 260 2.41 3.60 -20.81
N ALA A 261 1.52 3.25 -19.91
CA ALA A 261 0.75 2.01 -19.93
C ALA A 261 -0.63 2.16 -20.62
N SER A 262 -1.26 1.01 -20.89
CA SER A 262 -2.64 0.87 -21.35
C SER A 262 -3.50 0.15 -20.32
N LEU A 263 -2.96 -0.75 -19.55
CA LEU A 263 -3.66 -1.62 -18.61
C LEU A 263 -2.73 -1.93 -17.44
N VAL A 264 -3.28 -2.03 -16.24
CA VAL A 264 -2.51 -2.39 -15.04
C VAL A 264 -3.04 -3.68 -14.43
N LEU A 265 -2.12 -4.57 -14.08
CA LEU A 265 -2.44 -5.82 -13.40
C LEU A 265 -1.99 -5.76 -11.94
N ASN A 266 -2.86 -6.20 -11.02
CA ASN A 266 -2.48 -6.64 -9.69
C ASN A 266 -2.81 -8.13 -9.59
N LEU A 267 -1.78 -8.96 -9.55
CA LEU A 267 -1.89 -10.43 -9.61
C LEU A 267 -1.65 -11.08 -8.24
N SER A 268 -1.99 -10.40 -7.15
CA SER A 268 -1.84 -10.98 -5.81
C SER A 268 -2.71 -12.22 -5.65
N ASP A 269 -2.08 -13.34 -5.23
CA ASP A 269 -2.80 -14.59 -4.98
C ASP A 269 -3.63 -14.48 -3.70
N LYS A 270 -4.94 -14.50 -3.85
CA LYS A 270 -5.90 -14.38 -2.74
C LYS A 270 -5.78 -15.46 -1.67
N ASN A 271 -5.19 -16.63 -2.01
CA ASN A 271 -5.02 -17.74 -1.08
C ASN A 271 -3.79 -17.54 -0.18
N LEU A 272 -2.81 -16.76 -0.62
CA LEU A 272 -1.55 -16.50 0.07
C LEU A 272 -1.49 -15.09 0.68
N PHE A 273 -2.10 -14.11 0.01
CA PHE A 273 -2.10 -12.72 0.42
C PHE A 273 -3.33 -11.97 -0.07
N ILE A 274 -4.02 -11.31 0.82
CA ILE A 274 -5.18 -10.49 0.48
C ILE A 274 -4.80 -9.01 0.54
N GLU A 275 -4.97 -8.33 -0.58
CA GLU A 275 -4.80 -6.88 -0.66
C GLU A 275 -5.82 -6.15 0.20
N THR A 276 -5.35 -5.39 1.17
CA THR A 276 -6.24 -4.65 2.08
C THR A 276 -6.80 -3.38 1.45
N PHE A 277 -6.11 -2.82 0.44
CA PHE A 277 -6.59 -1.66 -0.32
C PHE A 277 -6.19 -1.73 -1.81
N GLY A 278 -4.88 -1.80 -2.14
CA GLY A 278 -4.39 -1.84 -3.53
C GLY A 278 -4.11 -0.44 -4.11
N LEU A 279 -3.11 0.26 -3.57
CA LEU A 279 -2.70 1.58 -4.06
C LEU A 279 -2.39 1.59 -5.56
N THR A 280 -1.73 0.54 -6.08
CA THR A 280 -1.38 0.45 -7.51
C THR A 280 -2.59 0.46 -8.45
N ALA A 281 -3.72 -0.09 -8.00
CA ALA A 281 -4.97 0.00 -8.76
C ALA A 281 -5.56 1.41 -8.73
N LEU A 282 -5.52 2.09 -7.57
CA LEU A 282 -5.97 3.48 -7.48
C LEU A 282 -5.10 4.43 -8.32
N GLU A 283 -3.77 4.21 -8.31
CA GLU A 283 -2.81 4.94 -9.14
C GLU A 283 -3.11 4.77 -10.63
N ALA A 284 -3.35 3.52 -11.07
CA ALA A 284 -3.72 3.19 -12.44
C ALA A 284 -5.04 3.88 -12.86
N MET A 285 -6.07 3.76 -12.03
CA MET A 285 -7.37 4.36 -12.29
C MET A 285 -7.29 5.90 -12.35
N SER A 286 -6.41 6.52 -11.54
CA SER A 286 -6.16 7.96 -11.59
C SER A 286 -5.43 8.39 -12.87
N ALA A 287 -4.72 7.48 -13.52
CA ALA A 287 -4.12 7.68 -14.84
C ALA A 287 -5.11 7.32 -15.99
N ALA A 288 -6.40 7.11 -15.69
CA ALA A 288 -7.43 6.65 -16.62
C ALA A 288 -7.07 5.32 -17.30
N LEU A 289 -6.53 4.37 -16.54
CA LEU A 289 -6.22 3.02 -17.02
C LEU A 289 -7.18 2.00 -16.41
N PRO A 290 -7.80 1.11 -17.23
CA PRO A 290 -8.49 -0.05 -16.70
C PRO A 290 -7.55 -0.95 -15.89
N VAL A 291 -8.10 -1.74 -14.97
CA VAL A 291 -7.32 -2.62 -14.10
C VAL A 291 -7.85 -4.06 -14.12
N ILE A 292 -6.95 -5.02 -13.94
CA ILE A 292 -7.30 -6.40 -13.59
C ILE A 292 -6.74 -6.67 -12.19
N VAL A 293 -7.63 -7.03 -11.26
CA VAL A 293 -7.31 -7.17 -9.83
C VAL A 293 -7.80 -8.50 -9.27
N PRO A 294 -7.33 -8.95 -8.08
CA PRO A 294 -7.86 -10.12 -7.41
C PRO A 294 -9.36 -10.03 -7.14
N THR A 295 -10.00 -11.19 -7.02
CA THR A 295 -11.47 -11.29 -6.81
C THR A 295 -11.93 -10.90 -5.40
N VAL A 296 -11.01 -10.79 -4.43
CA VAL A 296 -11.31 -10.49 -3.02
C VAL A 296 -10.28 -9.51 -2.45
N GLY A 297 -10.66 -8.83 -1.37
CA GLY A 297 -9.84 -7.87 -0.67
C GLY A 297 -10.37 -6.44 -0.82
N GLY A 298 -9.73 -5.49 -0.15
CA GLY A 298 -10.09 -4.09 -0.26
C GLY A 298 -9.92 -3.53 -1.67
N ILE A 299 -8.96 -4.07 -2.43
CA ILE A 299 -8.77 -3.70 -3.84
C ILE A 299 -9.99 -4.03 -4.71
N ALA A 300 -10.74 -5.08 -4.37
CA ALA A 300 -11.91 -5.50 -5.12
C ALA A 300 -13.16 -4.64 -4.84
N GLU A 301 -13.13 -3.78 -3.81
CA GLU A 301 -14.27 -2.94 -3.42
C GLU A 301 -14.56 -1.81 -4.41
N PHE A 302 -13.54 -1.32 -5.10
CA PHE A 302 -13.68 -0.21 -6.03
C PHE A 302 -13.51 -0.60 -7.51
N VAL A 303 -13.48 -1.91 -7.78
CA VAL A 303 -13.46 -2.44 -9.15
C VAL A 303 -14.75 -3.21 -9.42
N ASP A 304 -15.49 -2.79 -10.43
CA ASP A 304 -16.71 -3.45 -10.92
C ASP A 304 -16.44 -4.08 -12.29
N ASP A 305 -16.74 -5.39 -12.39
CA ASP A 305 -16.47 -6.18 -13.60
C ASP A 305 -17.12 -5.58 -14.85
N GLY A 306 -16.31 -5.30 -15.85
CA GLY A 306 -16.75 -4.73 -17.12
C GLY A 306 -17.18 -3.26 -17.04
N VAL A 307 -17.01 -2.57 -15.91
CA VAL A 307 -17.34 -1.15 -15.74
C VAL A 307 -16.08 -0.28 -15.70
N ASN A 308 -15.13 -0.58 -14.81
CA ASN A 308 -13.88 0.15 -14.66
C ASN A 308 -12.65 -0.76 -14.59
N GLY A 309 -12.84 -2.06 -14.74
CA GLY A 309 -11.81 -3.09 -14.67
C GLY A 309 -12.43 -4.48 -14.62
N TYR A 310 -11.63 -5.45 -14.20
CA TYR A 310 -12.05 -6.83 -14.01
C TYR A 310 -11.45 -7.43 -12.74
N LYS A 311 -12.23 -8.28 -12.06
CA LYS A 311 -11.80 -9.08 -10.92
C LYS A 311 -11.54 -10.52 -11.38
N ILE A 312 -10.27 -10.91 -11.48
CA ILE A 312 -9.90 -12.23 -11.97
C ILE A 312 -8.89 -12.86 -11.00
N ASP A 313 -9.10 -14.14 -10.68
CA ASP A 313 -8.16 -14.92 -9.89
C ASP A 313 -6.87 -15.14 -10.68
N VAL A 314 -5.72 -14.90 -10.06
CA VAL A 314 -4.40 -15.10 -10.68
C VAL A 314 -4.16 -16.55 -11.13
N GLN A 315 -4.86 -17.52 -10.55
CA GLN A 315 -4.80 -18.93 -10.98
C GLN A 315 -5.50 -19.17 -12.33
N ASN A 316 -6.32 -18.23 -12.80
CA ASN A 316 -7.00 -18.33 -14.10
C ASN A 316 -6.29 -17.48 -15.16
N ILE A 317 -5.07 -17.90 -15.52
CA ILE A 317 -4.21 -17.18 -16.49
C ILE A 317 -4.90 -17.01 -17.84
N ASP A 318 -5.56 -18.04 -18.35
CA ASP A 318 -6.24 -18.00 -19.66
C ASP A 318 -7.30 -16.90 -19.69
N LYS A 319 -8.10 -16.77 -18.62
CA LYS A 319 -9.10 -15.68 -18.52
C LYS A 319 -8.45 -14.31 -18.48
N ILE A 320 -7.28 -14.17 -17.80
CA ILE A 320 -6.54 -12.90 -17.77
C ILE A 320 -6.05 -12.56 -19.18
N VAL A 321 -5.46 -13.53 -19.88
CA VAL A 321 -4.98 -13.39 -21.27
C VAL A 321 -6.11 -12.96 -22.22
N ASP A 322 -7.26 -13.64 -22.16
CA ASP A 322 -8.43 -13.32 -22.99
C ASP A 322 -8.98 -11.93 -22.66
N THR A 323 -9.00 -11.56 -21.40
CA THR A 323 -9.46 -10.22 -20.96
C THR A 323 -8.52 -9.11 -21.44
N ILE A 324 -7.20 -9.33 -21.39
CA ILE A 324 -6.21 -8.38 -21.92
C ILE A 324 -6.42 -8.20 -23.43
N LYS A 325 -6.54 -9.29 -24.19
CA LYS A 325 -6.82 -9.24 -25.63
C LYS A 325 -8.10 -8.47 -25.92
N TYR A 326 -9.18 -8.84 -25.24
CA TYR A 326 -10.47 -8.16 -25.39
C TYR A 326 -10.34 -6.66 -25.18
N LEU A 327 -9.76 -6.23 -24.06
CA LEU A 327 -9.60 -4.81 -23.75
C LEU A 327 -8.70 -4.06 -24.72
N LEU A 328 -7.59 -4.67 -25.14
CA LEU A 328 -6.62 -4.00 -25.99
C LEU A 328 -6.99 -4.05 -27.49
N TYR A 329 -8.00 -4.82 -27.90
CA TYR A 329 -8.52 -4.82 -29.26
C TYR A 329 -9.83 -4.03 -29.41
N ASP A 330 -10.69 -3.98 -28.39
CA ASP A 330 -11.95 -3.24 -28.41
C ASP A 330 -11.76 -1.81 -27.86
N LYS A 331 -11.61 -0.86 -28.78
CA LYS A 331 -11.37 0.55 -28.42
C LYS A 331 -12.53 1.17 -27.66
N GLU A 332 -13.77 0.94 -28.08
CA GLU A 332 -14.96 1.55 -27.46
C GLU A 332 -15.10 1.08 -26.01
N LYS A 333 -14.96 -0.23 -25.82
CA LYS A 333 -15.00 -0.82 -24.47
C LYS A 333 -13.86 -0.33 -23.58
N TYR A 334 -12.64 -0.25 -24.14
CA TYR A 334 -11.48 0.26 -23.42
C TYR A 334 -11.71 1.69 -22.92
N LEU A 335 -12.15 2.60 -23.80
CA LEU A 335 -12.37 4.01 -23.47
C LEU A 335 -13.44 4.17 -22.39
N LEU A 336 -14.54 3.40 -22.49
CA LEU A 336 -15.59 3.41 -21.47
C LEU A 336 -15.05 2.99 -20.09
N LEU A 337 -14.24 1.92 -20.03
CA LEU A 337 -13.67 1.46 -18.76
C LEU A 337 -12.66 2.47 -18.20
N ALA A 338 -11.84 3.05 -19.05
CA ALA A 338 -10.84 4.04 -18.68
C ALA A 338 -11.46 5.31 -18.06
N GLU A 339 -12.51 5.84 -18.67
CA GLU A 339 -13.27 6.97 -18.13
C GLU A 339 -13.93 6.65 -16.79
N ASN A 340 -14.54 5.48 -16.67
CA ASN A 340 -15.15 5.05 -15.42
C ASN A 340 -14.11 4.82 -14.32
N ALA A 341 -12.95 4.26 -14.65
CA ALA A 341 -11.83 4.10 -13.73
C ALA A 341 -11.40 5.46 -13.16
N MET A 342 -11.24 6.47 -14.01
CA MET A 342 -10.88 7.83 -13.59
C MET A 342 -11.95 8.44 -12.67
N LYS A 343 -13.25 8.37 -13.03
CA LYS A 343 -14.35 8.90 -12.21
C LYS A 343 -14.39 8.27 -10.81
N ILE A 344 -14.14 6.96 -10.70
CA ILE A 344 -14.12 6.27 -9.40
C ILE A 344 -12.90 6.69 -8.60
N SER A 345 -11.73 6.80 -9.22
CA SER A 345 -10.50 7.24 -8.52
C SER A 345 -10.62 8.68 -8.02
N GLU A 346 -11.22 9.60 -8.77
CA GLU A 346 -11.50 10.96 -8.34
C GLU A 346 -12.41 10.98 -7.11
N LYS A 347 -13.48 10.18 -7.11
CA LYS A 347 -14.37 10.05 -5.95
C LYS A 347 -13.61 9.57 -4.71
N ILE A 348 -12.75 8.56 -4.83
CA ILE A 348 -11.95 8.03 -3.72
C ILE A 348 -10.96 9.08 -3.21
N ASN A 349 -10.24 9.76 -4.11
CA ASN A 349 -9.25 10.77 -3.75
C ASN A 349 -9.88 11.99 -3.08
N ASN A 350 -11.12 12.38 -3.46
CA ASN A 350 -11.82 13.55 -2.93
C ASN A 350 -12.50 13.30 -1.57
N ILE A 351 -12.89 12.06 -1.23
CA ILE A 351 -13.52 11.74 0.06
C ILE A 351 -12.60 12.08 1.25
N ASN A 352 -11.30 12.10 1.05
CA ASN A 352 -10.30 12.26 2.11
C ASN A 352 -9.57 13.62 2.07
N GLN A 353 -9.97 14.54 1.22
CA GLN A 353 -9.49 15.93 1.18
C GLN A 353 -10.42 16.85 1.98
#